data_b90aa59de82037bdbc225409fa08111d
#
_entry.id   b90aa59de82037bdbc225409fa08111d
#
_cell.length_a   1.000
_cell.length_b   1.000
_cell.length_c   1.000
_cell.angle_alpha   90.00
_cell.angle_beta   90.00
_cell.angle_gamma   90.00
#
_symmetry.space_group_name_H-M   'P 1'
#
loop_
_entity.id
_entity.type
_entity.pdbx_description
1 polymer ?
#
loop_
_entity_poly.entity_id
_entity_poly.type
_entity_poly.pdbx_seq_one_letter_code
_entity_poly.pdbx_strand_id
1 'polypeptide(L)'
;MSPKVQPSKTLVYIASMFAILLWGMSYIWTDRLIGQGIPIFYFVFVRIFMAGIILFLFNTAYARIKRIQKQDLGKFLLLAFFEPFIYFICETFGLKLTGSPTISAMVIATIPIFSIGAGIAFFNEKISILNVVGISLSLIGIVLVAMAKGDLGEHFIWGIVLLLIAVIAEVGHASITKSLSGNYSSQTIVMYQFLIGSVYLLPLFLW
;
A
#
# COMPACT_ATOMS: atom_id res chain seq x y z
N MET A 1 17.44 -28.03 -10.40
CA MET A 1 17.29 -26.61 -10.00
C MET A 1 17.72 -25.76 -11.17
N SER A 2 16.78 -25.19 -11.92
CA SER A 2 17.13 -24.25 -12.98
C SER A 2 17.69 -22.96 -12.36
N PRO A 3 18.75 -22.35 -12.90
CA PRO A 3 19.31 -21.11 -12.37
C PRO A 3 18.24 -20.03 -12.40
N LYS A 4 17.96 -19.38 -11.24
CA LYS A 4 17.10 -18.21 -11.17
C LYS A 4 17.79 -17.11 -12.00
N VAL A 5 17.30 -16.86 -13.21
CA VAL A 5 17.74 -15.73 -14.02
C VAL A 5 17.36 -14.47 -13.22
N GLN A 6 18.34 -13.80 -12.64
CA GLN A 6 18.09 -12.51 -11.99
C GLN A 6 17.80 -11.47 -13.09
N PRO A 7 16.69 -10.73 -13.00
CA PRO A 7 16.41 -9.68 -13.99
C PRO A 7 17.52 -8.63 -13.97
N SER A 8 17.80 -8.02 -15.12
CA SER A 8 18.79 -6.95 -15.18
C SER A 8 18.37 -5.78 -14.27
N LYS A 9 19.34 -5.14 -13.62
CA LYS A 9 19.08 -3.98 -12.75
C LYS A 9 18.27 -2.89 -13.49
N THR A 10 18.59 -2.64 -14.76
CA THR A 10 17.88 -1.68 -15.61
C THR A 10 16.40 -2.04 -15.76
N LEU A 11 16.06 -3.32 -15.98
CA LEU A 11 14.67 -3.77 -16.11
C LEU A 11 13.92 -3.56 -14.79
N VAL A 12 14.56 -3.83 -13.66
CA VAL A 12 13.95 -3.61 -12.33
C VAL A 12 13.65 -2.11 -12.12
N TYR A 13 14.59 -1.21 -12.44
CA TYR A 13 14.36 0.23 -12.31
C TYR A 13 13.24 0.73 -13.22
N ILE A 14 13.22 0.31 -14.49
CA ILE A 14 12.17 0.71 -15.44
C ILE A 14 10.79 0.22 -14.94
N ALA A 15 10.69 -1.04 -14.53
CA ALA A 15 9.45 -1.59 -14.00
C ALA A 15 8.98 -0.88 -12.73
N SER A 16 9.91 -0.53 -11.81
CA SER A 16 9.59 0.21 -10.60
C SER A 16 9.11 1.63 -10.91
N MET A 17 9.76 2.34 -11.82
CA MET A 17 9.32 3.68 -12.24
C MET A 17 7.92 3.63 -12.85
N PHE A 18 7.65 2.67 -13.73
CA PHE A 18 6.33 2.50 -14.33
C PHE A 18 5.26 2.17 -13.29
N ALA A 19 5.56 1.30 -12.32
CA ALA A 19 4.65 0.97 -11.23
C ALA A 19 4.33 2.20 -10.35
N ILE A 20 5.33 3.02 -10.02
CA ILE A 20 5.14 4.25 -9.23
C ILE A 20 4.28 5.27 -10.00
N LEU A 21 4.51 5.43 -11.30
CA LEU A 21 3.69 6.31 -12.14
C LEU A 21 2.22 5.87 -12.18
N LEU A 22 1.97 4.57 -12.41
CA LEU A 22 0.61 4.02 -12.40
C LEU A 22 -0.05 4.18 -11.02
N TRP A 23 0.71 3.96 -9.95
CA TRP A 23 0.20 4.14 -8.60
C TRP A 23 -0.15 5.60 -8.31
N GLY A 24 0.73 6.55 -8.65
CA GLY A 24 0.43 7.99 -8.52
C GLY A 24 -0.81 8.41 -9.33
N MET A 25 -0.95 7.91 -10.57
CA MET A 25 -2.14 8.18 -11.39
C MET A 25 -3.42 7.58 -10.79
N SER A 26 -3.33 6.49 -10.04
CA SER A 26 -4.48 5.85 -9.43
C SER A 26 -5.22 6.77 -8.45
N TYR A 27 -4.54 7.71 -7.80
CA TYR A 27 -5.17 8.71 -6.92
C TYR A 27 -6.14 9.61 -7.67
N ILE A 28 -5.76 10.05 -8.88
CA ILE A 28 -6.61 10.91 -9.72
C ILE A 28 -7.86 10.15 -10.16
N TRP A 29 -7.71 8.89 -10.55
CA TRP A 29 -8.86 8.07 -10.98
C TRP A 29 -9.76 7.69 -9.81
N THR A 30 -9.17 7.35 -8.66
CA THR A 30 -9.92 7.06 -7.43
C THR A 30 -10.75 8.27 -7.00
N ASP A 31 -10.16 9.47 -6.99
CA ASP A 31 -10.86 10.72 -6.67
C ASP A 31 -12.06 10.97 -7.60
N ARG A 32 -11.87 10.79 -8.91
CA ARG A 32 -12.95 10.93 -9.89
C ARG A 32 -14.08 9.93 -9.68
N LEU A 33 -13.77 8.66 -9.43
CA LEU A 33 -14.78 7.61 -9.22
C LEU A 33 -15.57 7.85 -7.94
N ILE A 34 -14.92 8.25 -6.86
CA ILE A 34 -15.58 8.63 -5.60
C ILE A 34 -16.43 9.87 -5.79
N GLY A 35 -15.95 10.86 -6.54
CA GLY A 35 -16.69 12.08 -6.89
C GLY A 35 -17.96 11.81 -7.72
N GLN A 36 -18.00 10.71 -8.46
CA GLN A 36 -19.19 10.23 -9.17
C GLN A 36 -20.18 9.46 -8.26
N GLY A 37 -19.92 9.37 -6.97
CA GLY A 37 -20.81 8.73 -6.00
C GLY A 37 -20.61 7.22 -5.83
N ILE A 38 -19.55 6.63 -6.38
CA ILE A 38 -19.25 5.20 -6.17
C ILE A 38 -18.94 4.97 -4.70
N PRO A 39 -19.62 4.02 -4.00
CA PRO A 39 -19.35 3.72 -2.61
C PRO A 39 -17.91 3.21 -2.43
N ILE A 40 -17.21 3.74 -1.41
CA ILE A 40 -15.80 3.43 -1.18
C ILE A 40 -15.58 1.93 -0.95
N PHE A 41 -16.41 1.28 -0.13
CA PHE A 41 -16.28 -0.15 0.15
C PHE A 41 -16.48 -1.00 -1.09
N TYR A 42 -17.44 -0.62 -1.96
CA TYR A 42 -17.64 -1.28 -3.25
C TYR A 42 -16.39 -1.15 -4.12
N PHE A 43 -15.87 0.07 -4.26
CA PHE A 43 -14.69 0.34 -5.09
C PHE A 43 -13.46 -0.44 -4.60
N VAL A 44 -13.17 -0.40 -3.28
CA VAL A 44 -12.02 -1.08 -2.69
C VAL A 44 -12.15 -2.59 -2.84
N PHE A 45 -13.33 -3.15 -2.55
CA PHE A 45 -13.58 -4.59 -2.68
C PHE A 45 -13.37 -5.09 -4.12
N VAL A 46 -14.03 -4.45 -5.10
CA VAL A 46 -13.95 -4.87 -6.50
C VAL A 46 -12.50 -4.80 -7.01
N ARG A 47 -11.77 -3.73 -6.69
CA ARG A 47 -10.37 -3.56 -7.07
C ARG A 47 -9.48 -4.70 -6.53
N ILE A 48 -9.60 -5.01 -5.25
CA ILE A 48 -8.79 -6.02 -4.59
C ILE A 48 -9.18 -7.43 -5.03
N PHE A 49 -10.48 -7.71 -5.12
CA PHE A 49 -11.00 -9.01 -5.55
C PHE A 49 -10.57 -9.34 -6.99
N MET A 50 -10.72 -8.39 -7.92
CA MET A 50 -10.30 -8.56 -9.30
C MET A 50 -8.79 -8.80 -9.41
N ALA A 51 -7.99 -8.03 -8.70
CA ALA A 51 -6.54 -8.21 -8.67
C ALA A 51 -6.15 -9.56 -8.09
N GLY A 52 -6.82 -10.01 -7.02
CA GLY A 52 -6.61 -11.32 -6.41
C GLY A 52 -6.93 -12.47 -7.37
N ILE A 53 -8.05 -12.39 -8.10
CA ILE A 53 -8.44 -13.39 -9.10
C ILE A 53 -7.43 -13.42 -10.26
N ILE A 54 -7.04 -12.27 -10.81
CA ILE A 54 -6.06 -12.19 -11.91
C ILE A 54 -4.75 -12.83 -11.48
N LEU A 55 -4.25 -12.51 -10.29
CA LEU A 55 -3.03 -13.10 -9.76
C LEU A 55 -3.16 -14.61 -9.49
N PHE A 56 -4.32 -15.05 -9.02
CA PHE A 56 -4.61 -16.48 -8.82
C PHE A 56 -4.56 -17.24 -10.15
N LEU A 57 -5.26 -16.76 -11.17
CA LEU A 57 -5.27 -17.36 -12.50
C LEU A 57 -3.86 -17.39 -13.12
N PHE A 58 -3.13 -16.27 -13.00
CA PHE A 58 -1.76 -16.19 -13.49
C PHE A 58 -0.84 -17.19 -12.79
N ASN A 59 -0.86 -17.23 -11.45
CA ASN A 59 0.00 -18.16 -10.70
C ASN A 59 -0.38 -19.63 -10.96
N THR A 60 -1.66 -19.92 -11.16
CA THR A 60 -2.14 -21.28 -11.53
C THR A 60 -1.64 -21.68 -12.90
N ALA A 61 -1.78 -20.81 -13.90
CA ALA A 61 -1.34 -21.07 -15.26
C ALA A 61 0.17 -21.36 -15.37
N TYR A 62 0.98 -20.72 -14.51
CA TYR A 62 2.43 -20.92 -14.50
C TYR A 62 2.92 -21.89 -13.43
N ALA A 63 2.03 -22.65 -12.77
CA ALA A 63 2.33 -23.59 -11.69
C ALA A 63 3.21 -22.99 -10.58
N ARG A 64 2.98 -21.73 -10.21
CA ARG A 64 3.79 -20.99 -9.23
C ARG A 64 3.17 -20.92 -7.83
N ILE A 65 2.03 -21.58 -7.60
CA ILE A 65 1.35 -21.54 -6.32
C ILE A 65 2.10 -22.41 -5.32
N LYS A 66 2.62 -21.77 -4.27
CA LYS A 66 3.11 -22.46 -3.08
C LYS A 66 2.03 -22.38 -1.99
N ARG A 67 1.62 -23.53 -1.46
CA ARG A 67 0.63 -23.57 -0.37
C ARG A 67 1.15 -22.90 0.89
N ILE A 68 0.29 -22.17 1.59
CA ILE A 68 0.63 -21.55 2.89
C ILE A 68 0.88 -22.67 3.90
N GLN A 69 2.01 -22.60 4.61
CA GLN A 69 2.29 -23.50 5.72
C GLN A 69 1.48 -23.07 6.94
N LYS A 70 1.00 -24.02 7.74
CA LYS A 70 0.17 -23.73 8.92
C LYS A 70 0.80 -22.70 9.88
N GLN A 71 2.12 -22.76 10.04
CA GLN A 71 2.89 -21.83 10.89
C GLN A 71 2.92 -20.39 10.36
N ASP A 72 2.73 -20.18 9.06
CA ASP A 72 2.76 -18.86 8.43
C ASP A 72 1.35 -18.28 8.21
N LEU A 73 0.28 -19.08 8.47
CA LEU A 73 -1.10 -18.65 8.25
C LEU A 73 -1.43 -17.36 9.01
N GLY A 74 -1.03 -17.25 10.28
CA GLY A 74 -1.24 -16.05 11.08
C GLY A 74 -0.56 -14.81 10.48
N LYS A 75 0.62 -14.97 9.88
CA LYS A 75 1.31 -13.87 9.19
C LYS A 75 0.55 -13.43 7.93
N PHE A 76 0.00 -14.36 7.15
CA PHE A 76 -0.80 -14.03 5.96
C PHE A 76 -2.12 -13.35 6.34
N LEU A 77 -2.79 -13.78 7.41
CA LEU A 77 -3.98 -13.12 7.93
C LEU A 77 -3.66 -11.68 8.37
N LEU A 78 -2.58 -11.49 9.15
CA LEU A 78 -2.16 -10.17 9.61
C LEU A 78 -1.69 -9.28 8.44
N LEU A 79 -1.00 -9.85 7.45
CA LEU A 79 -0.59 -9.17 6.23
C LEU A 79 -1.79 -8.59 5.50
N ALA A 80 -2.81 -9.42 5.24
CA ALA A 80 -4.03 -9.01 4.55
C ALA A 80 -4.89 -8.04 5.39
N PHE A 81 -4.79 -8.08 6.71
CA PHE A 81 -5.44 -7.13 7.59
C PHE A 81 -4.79 -5.73 7.52
N PHE A 82 -3.47 -5.64 7.48
CA PHE A 82 -2.80 -4.36 7.29
C PHE A 82 -3.02 -3.83 5.88
N GLU A 83 -2.73 -4.62 4.85
CA GLU A 83 -3.00 -4.32 3.46
C GLU A 83 -3.58 -5.58 2.79
N PRO A 84 -4.76 -5.52 2.20
CA PRO A 84 -5.49 -4.35 1.73
C PRO A 84 -6.58 -3.81 2.68
N PHE A 85 -6.83 -4.42 3.85
CA PHE A 85 -8.02 -4.04 4.64
C PHE A 85 -7.86 -2.63 5.25
N ILE A 86 -6.94 -2.41 6.20
CA ILE A 86 -6.76 -1.09 6.83
C ILE A 86 -6.25 -0.06 5.81
N TYR A 87 -5.19 -0.40 5.09
CA TYR A 87 -4.52 0.54 4.20
C TYR A 87 -5.48 1.15 3.18
N PHE A 88 -6.13 0.33 2.33
CA PHE A 88 -6.96 0.86 1.25
C PHE A 88 -8.25 1.52 1.74
N ILE A 89 -8.82 1.08 2.86
CA ILE A 89 -9.96 1.77 3.47
C ILE A 89 -9.53 3.17 3.93
N CYS A 90 -8.48 3.25 4.74
CA CYS A 90 -8.00 4.52 5.30
C CYS A 90 -7.46 5.46 4.22
N GLU A 91 -6.73 4.94 3.21
CA GLU A 91 -6.26 5.70 2.05
C GLU A 91 -7.42 6.32 1.28
N THR A 92 -8.44 5.51 0.95
CA THR A 92 -9.55 5.97 0.11
C THR A 92 -10.46 6.94 0.84
N PHE A 93 -10.78 6.71 2.12
CA PHE A 93 -11.50 7.68 2.93
C PHE A 93 -10.66 8.95 3.21
N GLY A 94 -9.38 8.80 3.44
CA GLY A 94 -8.44 9.92 3.59
C GLY A 94 -8.40 10.80 2.35
N LEU A 95 -8.33 10.21 1.16
CA LEU A 95 -8.42 10.91 -0.12
C LEU A 95 -9.75 11.68 -0.24
N LYS A 96 -10.88 11.03 0.06
CA LYS A 96 -12.19 11.66 0.02
C LYS A 96 -12.28 12.87 0.95
N LEU A 97 -11.80 12.74 2.19
CA LEU A 97 -11.90 13.82 3.20
C LEU A 97 -10.90 14.95 2.95
N THR A 98 -9.73 14.68 2.40
CA THR A 98 -8.78 15.74 2.01
C THR A 98 -9.24 16.47 0.75
N GLY A 99 -10.04 15.82 -0.10
CA GLY A 99 -10.47 16.35 -1.40
C GLY A 99 -9.28 16.77 -2.30
N SER A 100 -8.14 16.08 -2.15
CA SER A 100 -6.92 16.40 -2.91
C SER A 100 -6.07 15.15 -3.15
N PRO A 101 -6.07 14.63 -4.39
CA PRO A 101 -5.18 13.54 -4.80
C PRO A 101 -3.71 13.85 -4.53
N THR A 102 -3.30 15.10 -4.77
CA THR A 102 -1.91 15.53 -4.55
C THR A 102 -1.50 15.43 -3.09
N ILE A 103 -2.30 15.98 -2.17
CA ILE A 103 -1.99 15.93 -0.73
C ILE A 103 -2.01 14.49 -0.23
N SER A 104 -2.99 13.70 -0.65
CA SER A 104 -3.09 12.29 -0.27
C SER A 104 -1.86 11.51 -0.73
N ALA A 105 -1.46 11.64 -2.00
CA ALA A 105 -0.27 11.00 -2.53
C ALA A 105 1.02 11.45 -1.79
N MET A 106 1.12 12.73 -1.40
CA MET A 106 2.28 13.25 -0.65
C MET A 106 2.34 12.66 0.77
N VAL A 107 1.21 12.55 1.47
CA VAL A 107 1.18 11.92 2.81
C VAL A 107 1.58 10.44 2.69
N ILE A 108 1.04 9.71 1.73
CA ILE A 108 1.40 8.30 1.49
C ILE A 108 2.87 8.16 1.08
N ALA A 109 3.43 9.11 0.34
CA ALA A 109 4.85 9.11 0.01
C ALA A 109 5.78 9.24 1.23
N THR A 110 5.26 9.47 2.44
CA THR A 110 6.03 9.41 3.69
C THR A 110 6.28 7.98 4.21
N ILE A 111 5.70 6.94 3.61
CA ILE A 111 5.90 5.53 3.99
C ILE A 111 7.39 5.20 4.21
N PRO A 112 8.34 5.54 3.33
CA PRO A 112 9.76 5.25 3.58
C PRO A 112 10.30 5.88 4.86
N ILE A 113 9.78 7.05 5.24
CA ILE A 113 10.16 7.77 6.46
C ILE A 113 9.79 6.94 7.70
N PHE A 114 8.51 6.53 7.76
CA PHE A 114 8.01 5.72 8.85
C PHE A 114 8.63 4.31 8.86
N SER A 115 8.94 3.75 7.68
CA SER A 115 9.65 2.47 7.56
C SER A 115 11.06 2.54 8.13
N ILE A 116 11.79 3.63 7.91
CA ILE A 116 13.10 3.88 8.51
C ILE A 116 12.95 4.03 10.04
N GLY A 117 11.96 4.78 10.51
CA GLY A 117 11.65 4.92 11.92
C GLY A 117 11.39 3.57 12.60
N ALA A 118 10.59 2.70 11.98
CA ALA A 118 10.35 1.35 12.44
C ALA A 118 11.62 0.49 12.40
N GLY A 119 12.44 0.62 11.36
CA GLY A 119 13.74 -0.06 11.25
C GLY A 119 14.66 0.23 12.42
N ILE A 120 14.71 1.50 12.85
CA ILE A 120 15.51 1.90 14.03
C ILE A 120 14.89 1.37 15.33
N ALA A 121 13.58 1.59 15.51
CA ALA A 121 12.90 1.26 16.76
C ALA A 121 12.88 -0.26 17.04
N PHE A 122 12.72 -1.08 16.00
CA PHE A 122 12.53 -2.53 16.14
C PHE A 122 13.72 -3.36 15.69
N PHE A 123 14.57 -2.83 14.80
CA PHE A 123 15.69 -3.58 14.22
C PHE A 123 17.07 -2.98 14.49
N ASN A 124 17.17 -1.91 15.29
CA ASN A 124 18.41 -1.18 15.61
C ASN A 124 19.20 -0.75 14.34
N GLU A 125 18.50 -0.43 13.26
CA GLU A 125 19.11 0.03 12.02
C GLU A 125 19.70 1.44 12.22
N LYS A 126 20.86 1.72 11.59
CA LYS A 126 21.48 3.05 11.67
C LYS A 126 20.92 3.96 10.60
N ILE A 127 20.50 5.18 10.98
CA ILE A 127 20.06 6.20 10.02
C ILE A 127 21.28 6.85 9.37
N SER A 128 21.21 7.04 8.05
CA SER A 128 22.12 7.92 7.32
C SER A 128 21.65 9.39 7.46
N ILE A 129 22.60 10.32 7.56
CA ILE A 129 22.31 11.78 7.54
C ILE A 129 21.49 12.16 6.28
N LEU A 130 21.78 11.53 5.13
CA LEU A 130 20.99 11.74 3.91
C LEU A 130 19.51 11.40 4.09
N ASN A 131 19.21 10.32 4.81
CA ASN A 131 17.82 9.94 5.10
C ASN A 131 17.13 10.99 5.97
N VAL A 132 17.80 11.50 7.00
CA VAL A 132 17.27 12.56 7.87
C VAL A 132 16.96 13.83 7.07
N VAL A 133 17.89 14.26 6.22
CA VAL A 133 17.69 15.43 5.34
C VAL A 133 16.53 15.21 4.38
N GLY A 134 16.45 14.05 3.72
CA GLY A 134 15.36 13.72 2.80
C GLY A 134 13.99 13.71 3.50
N ILE A 135 13.91 13.16 4.70
CA ILE A 135 12.71 13.16 5.57
C ILE A 135 12.28 14.61 5.87
N SER A 136 13.21 15.43 6.34
CA SER A 136 12.93 16.82 6.71
C SER A 136 12.42 17.63 5.51
N LEU A 137 13.05 17.47 4.35
CA LEU A 137 12.63 18.14 3.11
C LEU A 137 11.24 17.68 2.65
N SER A 138 10.93 16.37 2.76
CA SER A 138 9.61 15.83 2.43
C SER A 138 8.51 16.39 3.33
N LEU A 139 8.76 16.46 4.64
CA LEU A 139 7.78 17.03 5.60
C LEU A 139 7.55 18.53 5.32
N ILE A 140 8.59 19.30 5.06
CA ILE A 140 8.46 20.71 4.70
C ILE A 140 7.64 20.84 3.41
N GLY A 141 7.91 20.02 2.39
CA GLY A 141 7.16 20.01 1.13
C GLY A 141 5.66 19.74 1.34
N ILE A 142 5.30 18.78 2.18
CA ILE A 142 3.90 18.47 2.50
C ILE A 142 3.21 19.67 3.17
N VAL A 143 3.88 20.30 4.14
CA VAL A 143 3.34 21.49 4.85
C VAL A 143 3.13 22.64 3.87
N LEU A 144 4.08 22.93 3.00
CA LEU A 144 3.96 24.00 2.01
C LEU A 144 2.80 23.78 1.03
N VAL A 145 2.61 22.53 0.55
CA VAL A 145 1.50 22.21 -0.36
C VAL A 145 0.16 22.26 0.38
N ALA A 146 0.10 21.80 1.63
CA ALA A 146 -1.11 21.91 2.44
C ALA A 146 -1.50 23.39 2.68
N MET A 147 -0.52 24.25 3.00
CA MET A 147 -0.77 25.69 3.17
C MET A 147 -1.20 26.39 1.88
N ALA A 148 -0.66 25.97 0.72
CA ALA A 148 -1.02 26.55 -0.57
C ALA A 148 -2.46 26.26 -1.00
N LYS A 149 -3.12 25.25 -0.43
CA LYS A 149 -4.52 24.93 -0.72
C LYS A 149 -5.50 25.98 -0.18
N GLY A 150 -5.13 26.75 0.84
CA GLY A 150 -5.91 27.86 1.42
C GLY A 150 -7.03 27.40 2.33
N ASP A 151 -8.15 26.95 1.80
CA ASP A 151 -9.28 26.46 2.60
C ASP A 151 -9.11 24.96 2.88
N LEU A 152 -8.78 24.64 4.13
CA LEU A 152 -8.74 23.29 4.67
C LEU A 152 -10.11 22.97 5.24
N GLY A 153 -11.03 22.46 4.40
CA GLY A 153 -12.38 22.10 4.82
C GLY A 153 -12.43 21.35 6.16
N GLU A 154 -13.57 21.40 6.83
CA GLU A 154 -13.79 20.89 8.21
C GLU A 154 -13.27 19.45 8.43
N HIS A 155 -13.35 18.60 7.40
CA HIS A 155 -12.95 17.20 7.49
C HIS A 155 -11.51 16.92 7.06
N PHE A 156 -10.76 17.94 6.64
CA PHE A 156 -9.40 17.79 6.11
C PHE A 156 -8.44 17.11 7.11
N ILE A 157 -8.49 17.52 8.37
CA ILE A 157 -7.62 16.96 9.41
C ILE A 157 -7.89 15.47 9.60
N TRP A 158 -9.16 15.06 9.61
CA TRP A 158 -9.52 13.65 9.68
C TRP A 158 -9.04 12.86 8.46
N GLY A 159 -9.05 13.48 7.28
CA GLY A 159 -8.45 12.91 6.08
C GLY A 159 -6.95 12.63 6.25
N ILE A 160 -6.19 13.58 6.79
CA ILE A 160 -4.76 13.40 7.10
C ILE A 160 -4.54 12.29 8.14
N VAL A 161 -5.36 12.25 9.21
CA VAL A 161 -5.26 11.20 10.23
C VAL A 161 -5.46 9.81 9.61
N LEU A 162 -6.47 9.64 8.75
CA LEU A 162 -6.69 8.36 8.06
C LEU A 162 -5.52 7.99 7.13
N LEU A 163 -4.96 8.95 6.39
CA LEU A 163 -3.78 8.70 5.56
C LEU A 163 -2.56 8.29 6.39
N LEU A 164 -2.36 8.88 7.57
CA LEU A 164 -1.29 8.45 8.47
C LEU A 164 -1.53 7.05 9.04
N ILE A 165 -2.77 6.68 9.33
CA ILE A 165 -3.11 5.29 9.71
C ILE A 165 -2.77 4.33 8.57
N ALA A 166 -3.08 4.70 7.31
CA ALA A 166 -2.68 3.91 6.14
C ALA A 166 -1.15 3.76 6.04
N VAL A 167 -0.39 4.84 6.25
CA VAL A 167 1.08 4.80 6.28
C VAL A 167 1.60 3.82 7.34
N ILE A 168 1.05 3.85 8.55
CA ILE A 168 1.44 2.92 9.64
C ILE A 168 1.09 1.48 9.27
N ALA A 169 -0.09 1.26 8.68
CA ALA A 169 -0.51 -0.06 8.21
C ALA A 169 0.46 -0.62 7.16
N GLU A 170 0.90 0.20 6.21
CA GLU A 170 1.87 -0.20 5.19
C GLU A 170 3.23 -0.56 5.79
N VAL A 171 3.70 0.17 6.80
CA VAL A 171 4.94 -0.19 7.51
C VAL A 171 4.84 -1.57 8.18
N GLY A 172 3.68 -1.86 8.79
CA GLY A 172 3.39 -3.19 9.35
C GLY A 172 3.37 -4.28 8.28
N HIS A 173 2.67 -4.01 7.16
CA HIS A 173 2.63 -4.88 5.98
C HIS A 173 4.03 -5.17 5.42
N ALA A 174 4.85 -4.15 5.21
CA ALA A 174 6.22 -4.30 4.69
C ALA A 174 7.09 -5.18 5.60
N SER A 175 6.97 -5.03 6.92
CA SER A 175 7.70 -5.83 7.91
C SER A 175 7.33 -7.31 7.84
N ILE A 176 6.03 -7.63 7.70
CA ILE A 176 5.54 -9.00 7.56
C ILE A 176 5.95 -9.59 6.21
N THR A 177 5.82 -8.82 5.13
CA THR A 177 6.24 -9.21 3.78
C THR A 177 7.71 -9.61 3.77
N LYS A 178 8.58 -8.82 4.42
CA LYS A 178 10.02 -9.15 4.57
C LYS A 178 10.22 -10.51 5.25
N SER A 179 9.44 -10.82 6.28
CA SER A 179 9.54 -12.11 6.99
C SER A 179 9.07 -13.31 6.14
N LEU A 180 8.12 -13.10 5.22
CA LEU A 180 7.57 -14.14 4.34
C LEU A 180 8.40 -14.34 3.06
N SER A 181 9.13 -13.32 2.61
CA SER A 181 9.87 -13.32 1.34
C SER A 181 10.99 -14.38 1.27
N GLY A 182 11.47 -14.86 2.41
CA GLY A 182 12.42 -15.98 2.47
C GLY A 182 11.81 -17.32 2.02
N ASN A 183 10.50 -17.52 2.25
CA ASN A 183 9.79 -18.77 2.04
C ASN A 183 8.88 -18.77 0.82
N TYR A 184 8.39 -17.60 0.41
CA TYR A 184 7.39 -17.43 -0.65
C TYR A 184 7.85 -16.44 -1.70
N SER A 185 7.41 -16.63 -2.96
CA SER A 185 7.62 -15.64 -4.01
C SER A 185 6.71 -14.43 -3.81
N SER A 186 7.13 -13.26 -4.27
CA SER A 186 6.32 -12.03 -4.17
C SER A 186 4.92 -12.21 -4.79
N GLN A 187 4.83 -12.91 -5.94
CA GLN A 187 3.54 -13.20 -6.58
C GLN A 187 2.61 -14.05 -5.69
N THR A 188 3.18 -15.05 -4.98
CA THR A 188 2.42 -15.88 -4.04
C THR A 188 1.93 -15.07 -2.85
N ILE A 189 2.79 -14.21 -2.29
CA ILE A 189 2.44 -13.36 -1.14
C ILE A 189 1.29 -12.43 -1.53
N VAL A 190 1.42 -11.65 -2.60
CA VAL A 190 0.41 -10.68 -3.03
C VAL A 190 -0.90 -11.36 -3.44
N MET A 191 -0.85 -12.53 -4.10
CA MET A 191 -2.03 -13.29 -4.44
C MET A 191 -2.85 -13.67 -3.20
N TYR A 192 -2.23 -14.29 -2.20
CA TYR A 192 -2.93 -14.67 -0.98
C TYR A 192 -3.39 -13.46 -0.17
N GLN A 193 -2.58 -12.43 -0.09
CA GLN A 193 -2.91 -11.16 0.54
C GLN A 193 -4.22 -10.59 -0.02
N PHE A 194 -4.37 -10.50 -1.34
CA PHE A 194 -5.57 -9.95 -1.96
C PHE A 194 -6.77 -10.87 -1.85
N LEU A 195 -6.59 -12.19 -1.95
CA LEU A 195 -7.67 -13.15 -1.75
C LEU A 195 -8.20 -13.10 -0.30
N ILE A 196 -7.32 -13.13 0.69
CA ILE A 196 -7.71 -13.03 2.11
C ILE A 196 -8.31 -11.65 2.41
N GLY A 197 -7.70 -10.59 1.89
CA GLY A 197 -8.21 -9.23 2.05
C GLY A 197 -9.59 -9.03 1.44
N SER A 198 -9.88 -9.70 0.33
CA SER A 198 -11.24 -9.71 -0.25
C SER A 198 -12.26 -10.34 0.70
N VAL A 199 -11.87 -11.38 1.45
CA VAL A 199 -12.74 -11.98 2.47
C VAL A 199 -12.98 -10.98 3.62
N TYR A 200 -11.99 -10.21 4.05
CA TYR A 200 -12.18 -9.16 5.06
C TYR A 200 -13.08 -8.02 4.59
N LEU A 201 -12.98 -7.66 3.31
CA LEU A 201 -13.78 -6.58 2.73
C LEU A 201 -15.22 -6.99 2.37
N LEU A 202 -15.49 -8.30 2.21
CA LEU A 202 -16.78 -8.81 1.78
C LEU A 202 -17.95 -8.35 2.66
N PRO A 203 -17.87 -8.39 4.01
CA PRO A 203 -18.97 -7.90 4.85
C PRO A 203 -19.31 -6.42 4.64
N LEU A 204 -18.27 -5.59 4.39
CA LEU A 204 -18.43 -4.15 4.15
C LEU A 204 -18.97 -3.86 2.74
N PHE A 205 -18.73 -4.75 1.80
CA PHE A 205 -19.28 -4.69 0.44
C PHE A 205 -20.77 -5.05 0.41
N LEU A 206 -21.20 -6.00 1.25
CA LEU A 206 -22.58 -6.48 1.30
C LEU A 206 -23.50 -5.59 2.15
N TRP A 207 -22.94 -4.69 2.95
CA TRP A 207 -23.67 -3.75 3.80
C TRP A 207 -23.98 -2.46 3.07
#